data_59b08bfc58fbf3c74b3de9e2e1c27230
#
_entry.id   59b08bfc58fbf3c74b3de9e2e1c27230
#
_cell.length_a   1.000
_cell.length_b   1.000
_cell.length_c   1.000
_cell.angle_alpha   90.00
_cell.angle_beta   90.00
_cell.angle_gamma   90.00
#
_symmetry.space_group_name_H-M   'P 1'
#
loop_
_entity.id
_entity.type
_entity.pdbx_description
1 polymer ?
#
loop_
_entity_poly.entity_id
_entity_poly.type
_entity_poly.pdbx_seq_one_letter_code
_entity_poly.pdbx_strand_id
1 'polypeptide(L)'
;MVMLPDTQHYSRKWPELFLAQTEWIKSNRDKESIVFVTHVGDIVNDHGKDTNQWEVANKALSVLDGVVPWGACIGNHDYDSVTRHPDAGKTFVKYFGPQRFARYSWFGGASTNGMNSYQLLAAGGIDFLILHLQLDVPDFAIAWASEVLRAHPNRAAIVTTHSYLNGVNGVNGYNTPVSRYGNSGEAVWTKLIRCHPQICLVLCGHHQLTVAYHQISTNDAGRRVPEILADYQKGRNGGDAWLRLLRFHPAEGTIEVQTYSPALKAFQTDSKNQFVVPLDLPPNVRRSKSSSASTSAHGGRLWAWTNRTDVAKAHR
;
A
#
# COMPACT_ATOMS: atom_id res chain seq x y z
N MET A 1 -7.44 5.84 -0.62
CA MET A 1 -6.38 4.94 -1.12
C MET A 1 -6.67 3.53 -0.66
N VAL A 2 -6.36 2.51 -1.47
CA VAL A 2 -6.49 1.10 -1.09
C VAL A 2 -5.10 0.47 -1.02
N MET A 3 -4.84 -0.33 0.01
CA MET A 3 -3.67 -1.18 0.13
C MET A 3 -4.10 -2.63 -0.02
N LEU A 4 -3.54 -3.32 -1.01
CA LEU A 4 -3.68 -4.75 -1.22
C LEU A 4 -2.52 -5.46 -0.49
N PRO A 5 -2.81 -6.30 0.50
CA PRO A 5 -1.80 -7.13 1.16
C PRO A 5 -1.34 -8.28 0.25
N ASP A 6 -0.50 -9.15 0.80
CA ASP A 6 0.06 -10.34 0.15
C ASP A 6 -1.04 -11.20 -0.48
N THR A 7 -1.05 -11.32 -1.82
CA THR A 7 -2.07 -12.04 -2.59
C THR A 7 -1.60 -13.39 -3.14
N GLN A 8 -0.40 -13.82 -2.76
CA GLN A 8 0.25 -15.03 -3.28
C GLN A 8 -0.61 -16.28 -3.22
N HIS A 9 -1.38 -16.46 -2.14
CA HIS A 9 -2.27 -17.61 -2.01
C HIS A 9 -3.53 -17.51 -2.88
N TYR A 10 -3.97 -16.29 -3.19
CA TYR A 10 -5.06 -16.08 -4.16
C TYR A 10 -4.59 -16.44 -5.55
N SER A 11 -3.42 -15.99 -5.97
CA SER A 11 -2.84 -16.33 -7.26
C SER A 11 -2.66 -17.84 -7.44
N ARG A 12 -2.36 -18.56 -6.33
CA ARG A 12 -2.13 -20.00 -6.34
C ARG A 12 -3.40 -20.84 -6.25
N LYS A 13 -4.40 -20.47 -5.41
CA LYS A 13 -5.52 -21.36 -5.03
C LYS A 13 -6.90 -20.72 -5.05
N TRP A 14 -7.01 -19.39 -4.87
CA TRP A 14 -8.29 -18.70 -4.72
C TRP A 14 -8.37 -17.46 -5.62
N PRO A 15 -8.25 -17.63 -6.96
CA PRO A 15 -8.20 -16.51 -7.90
C PRO A 15 -9.46 -15.63 -7.85
N GLU A 16 -10.59 -16.18 -7.46
CA GLU A 16 -11.85 -15.47 -7.29
C GLU A 16 -11.78 -14.43 -6.16
N LEU A 17 -10.96 -14.66 -5.12
CA LEU A 17 -10.78 -13.70 -4.04
C LEU A 17 -9.91 -12.51 -4.46
N PHE A 18 -8.88 -12.74 -5.29
CA PHE A 18 -8.09 -11.66 -5.88
C PHE A 18 -8.97 -10.79 -6.79
N LEU A 19 -9.75 -11.45 -7.64
CA LEU A 19 -10.68 -10.75 -8.52
C LEU A 19 -11.74 -9.98 -7.73
N ALA A 20 -12.27 -10.55 -6.63
CA ALA A 20 -13.22 -9.86 -5.77
C ALA A 20 -12.67 -8.56 -5.18
N GLN A 21 -11.37 -8.52 -4.80
CA GLN A 21 -10.72 -7.29 -4.34
C GLN A 21 -10.71 -6.21 -5.44
N THR A 22 -10.23 -6.56 -6.63
CA THR A 22 -10.04 -5.58 -7.71
C THR A 22 -11.35 -5.13 -8.35
N GLU A 23 -12.33 -6.02 -8.51
CA GLU A 23 -13.68 -5.67 -8.99
C GLU A 23 -14.44 -4.80 -7.98
N TRP A 24 -14.26 -5.05 -6.68
CA TRP A 24 -14.84 -4.19 -5.65
C TRP A 24 -14.23 -2.78 -5.72
N ILE A 25 -12.90 -2.67 -5.87
CA ILE A 25 -12.21 -1.39 -6.03
C ILE A 25 -12.76 -0.64 -7.24
N LYS A 26 -12.85 -1.29 -8.39
CA LYS A 26 -13.41 -0.73 -9.61
C LYS A 26 -14.85 -0.24 -9.42
N SER A 27 -15.71 -1.07 -8.84
CA SER A 27 -17.13 -0.78 -8.68
C SER A 27 -17.42 0.31 -7.63
N ASN A 28 -16.50 0.51 -6.68
CA ASN A 28 -16.65 1.49 -5.60
C ASN A 28 -15.70 2.68 -5.73
N ARG A 29 -14.95 2.79 -6.84
CA ARG A 29 -13.94 3.84 -7.05
C ARG A 29 -14.48 5.23 -6.72
N ASP A 30 -15.60 5.60 -7.31
CA ASP A 30 -16.18 6.95 -7.16
C ASP A 30 -16.88 7.11 -5.81
N LYS A 31 -17.65 6.10 -5.37
CA LYS A 31 -18.33 6.10 -4.08
C LYS A 31 -17.38 6.24 -2.90
N GLU A 32 -16.26 5.52 -2.91
CA GLU A 32 -15.25 5.52 -1.86
C GLU A 32 -14.11 6.52 -2.14
N SER A 33 -14.22 7.30 -3.23
CA SER A 33 -13.20 8.26 -3.67
C SER A 33 -11.80 7.64 -3.75
N ILE A 34 -11.69 6.44 -4.35
CA ILE A 34 -10.42 5.72 -4.46
C ILE A 34 -9.56 6.37 -5.55
N VAL A 35 -8.47 7.00 -5.14
CA VAL A 35 -7.56 7.75 -6.02
C VAL A 35 -6.28 6.98 -6.36
N PHE A 36 -5.95 5.95 -5.58
CA PHE A 36 -4.75 5.11 -5.78
C PHE A 36 -4.91 3.74 -5.14
N VAL A 37 -4.28 2.72 -5.75
CA VAL A 37 -4.14 1.38 -5.18
C VAL A 37 -2.66 1.02 -5.08
N THR A 38 -2.21 0.56 -3.92
CA THR A 38 -0.86 0.04 -3.70
C THR A 38 -0.91 -1.43 -3.34
N HIS A 39 -0.01 -2.24 -3.89
CA HIS A 39 0.18 -3.65 -3.53
C HIS A 39 1.53 -3.81 -2.83
N VAL A 40 1.55 -4.49 -1.69
CA VAL A 40 2.74 -4.58 -0.84
C VAL A 40 3.67 -5.75 -1.16
N GLY A 41 3.50 -6.40 -2.31
CA GLY A 41 4.34 -7.54 -2.73
C GLY A 41 3.76 -8.90 -2.38
N ASP A 42 4.53 -9.96 -2.69
CA ASP A 42 4.08 -11.36 -2.62
C ASP A 42 2.77 -11.56 -3.41
N ILE A 43 2.84 -11.17 -4.68
CA ILE A 43 1.73 -11.24 -5.63
C ILE A 43 1.50 -12.69 -6.05
N VAL A 44 2.59 -13.47 -6.21
CA VAL A 44 2.59 -14.90 -6.53
C VAL A 44 3.35 -15.70 -5.47
N ASN A 45 3.17 -17.04 -5.45
CA ASN A 45 3.75 -17.89 -4.41
C ASN A 45 5.03 -18.64 -4.86
N ASP A 46 5.22 -18.96 -6.14
CA ASP A 46 6.20 -19.95 -6.57
C ASP A 46 7.38 -19.38 -7.39
N HIS A 47 7.96 -18.27 -6.96
CA HIS A 47 9.25 -17.74 -7.45
C HIS A 47 9.40 -17.69 -8.97
N GLY A 48 8.44 -17.14 -9.69
CA GLY A 48 8.51 -17.01 -11.15
C GLY A 48 8.42 -18.32 -11.95
N LYS A 49 8.33 -19.48 -11.29
CA LYS A 49 8.31 -20.79 -11.95
C LYS A 49 6.94 -21.17 -12.50
N ASP A 50 5.87 -20.72 -11.86
CA ASP A 50 4.50 -20.99 -12.27
C ASP A 50 3.90 -19.81 -12.99
N THR A 51 3.93 -19.85 -14.32
CA THR A 51 3.36 -18.80 -15.17
C THR A 51 1.85 -18.64 -14.97
N ASN A 52 1.13 -19.69 -14.56
CA ASN A 52 -0.30 -19.60 -14.31
C ASN A 52 -0.63 -18.65 -13.16
N GLN A 53 0.16 -18.64 -12.09
CA GLN A 53 -0.04 -17.70 -10.97
C GLN A 53 0.14 -16.25 -11.41
N TRP A 54 1.13 -15.98 -12.30
CA TRP A 54 1.34 -14.67 -12.89
C TRP A 54 0.18 -14.23 -13.79
N GLU A 55 -0.39 -15.15 -14.56
CA GLU A 55 -1.55 -14.85 -15.40
C GLU A 55 -2.80 -14.59 -14.55
N VAL A 56 -3.01 -15.34 -13.46
CA VAL A 56 -4.08 -15.07 -12.49
C VAL A 56 -3.92 -13.67 -11.89
N ALA A 57 -2.72 -13.35 -11.39
CA ALA A 57 -2.42 -12.04 -10.82
C ALA A 57 -2.59 -10.91 -11.85
N ASN A 58 -2.08 -11.12 -13.07
CA ASN A 58 -2.23 -10.17 -14.16
C ASN A 58 -3.69 -9.92 -14.51
N LYS A 59 -4.50 -10.97 -14.61
CA LYS A 59 -5.95 -10.86 -14.88
C LYS A 59 -6.63 -10.04 -13.78
N ALA A 60 -6.36 -10.33 -12.53
CA ALA A 60 -6.96 -9.62 -11.39
C ALA A 60 -6.55 -8.14 -11.38
N LEU A 61 -5.25 -7.84 -11.47
CA LEU A 61 -4.76 -6.46 -11.41
C LEU A 61 -5.08 -5.64 -12.67
N SER A 62 -5.27 -6.30 -13.84
CA SER A 62 -5.71 -5.61 -15.06
C SER A 62 -7.10 -4.98 -14.97
N VAL A 63 -7.92 -5.41 -14.02
CA VAL A 63 -9.22 -4.76 -13.71
C VAL A 63 -9.05 -3.30 -13.32
N LEU A 64 -7.88 -2.94 -12.77
CA LEU A 64 -7.56 -1.57 -12.33
C LEU A 64 -7.00 -0.68 -13.45
N ASP A 65 -6.54 -1.27 -14.57
CA ASP A 65 -5.91 -0.55 -15.67
C ASP A 65 -6.87 0.46 -16.30
N GLY A 66 -6.47 1.73 -16.31
CA GLY A 66 -7.32 2.83 -16.82
C GLY A 66 -8.51 3.22 -15.92
N VAL A 67 -8.72 2.49 -14.82
CA VAL A 67 -9.78 2.78 -13.83
C VAL A 67 -9.24 3.65 -12.71
N VAL A 68 -8.13 3.25 -12.10
CA VAL A 68 -7.49 3.96 -11.00
C VAL A 68 -5.96 3.80 -11.12
N PRO A 69 -5.17 4.84 -10.83
CA PRO A 69 -3.72 4.70 -10.70
C PRO A 69 -3.35 3.64 -9.68
N TRP A 70 -2.37 2.79 -10.00
CA TRP A 70 -1.89 1.78 -9.07
C TRP A 70 -0.42 1.44 -9.26
N GLY A 71 0.17 0.78 -8.26
CA GLY A 71 1.53 0.27 -8.31
C GLY A 71 1.73 -0.87 -7.34
N ALA A 72 2.83 -1.61 -7.50
CA ALA A 72 3.19 -2.75 -6.66
C ALA A 72 4.69 -2.74 -6.35
N CYS A 73 5.06 -3.16 -5.15
CA CYS A 73 6.44 -3.56 -4.87
C CYS A 73 6.60 -5.09 -5.09
N ILE A 74 7.84 -5.52 -5.26
CA ILE A 74 8.18 -6.94 -5.38
C ILE A 74 8.39 -7.53 -3.99
N GLY A 75 7.71 -8.65 -3.67
CA GLY A 75 7.90 -9.43 -2.46
C GLY A 75 8.87 -10.59 -2.65
N ASN A 76 9.16 -11.34 -1.58
CA ASN A 76 10.18 -12.39 -1.64
C ASN A 76 9.76 -13.61 -2.47
N HIS A 77 8.47 -13.84 -2.65
CA HIS A 77 7.95 -14.90 -3.52
C HIS A 77 7.87 -14.49 -4.99
N ASP A 78 7.93 -13.19 -5.30
CA ASP A 78 7.87 -12.67 -6.66
C ASP A 78 9.21 -12.71 -7.41
N TYR A 79 10.31 -13.02 -6.73
CA TYR A 79 11.62 -13.15 -7.36
C TYR A 79 11.72 -14.45 -8.16
N ASP A 80 12.47 -14.43 -9.26
CA ASP A 80 12.71 -15.61 -10.11
C ASP A 80 13.54 -16.69 -9.41
N SER A 81 14.16 -16.36 -8.27
CA SER A 81 15.04 -17.24 -7.51
C SER A 81 14.89 -17.04 -6.01
N VAL A 82 14.98 -18.14 -5.26
CA VAL A 82 14.99 -18.14 -3.79
C VAL A 82 16.18 -17.38 -3.19
N THR A 83 17.24 -17.09 -3.95
CA THR A 83 18.36 -16.25 -3.52
C THR A 83 17.99 -14.79 -3.41
N ARG A 84 16.91 -14.37 -4.06
CA ARG A 84 16.39 -12.98 -4.06
C ARG A 84 17.48 -11.96 -4.38
N HIS A 85 18.32 -12.30 -5.39
CA HIS A 85 19.32 -11.36 -5.89
C HIS A 85 18.63 -10.09 -6.39
N PRO A 86 19.17 -8.88 -6.15
CA PRO A 86 18.50 -7.61 -6.49
C PRO A 86 18.09 -7.45 -7.95
N ASP A 87 18.68 -8.22 -8.87
CA ASP A 87 18.34 -8.19 -10.30
C ASP A 87 17.52 -9.41 -10.77
N ALA A 88 17.10 -10.29 -9.86
CA ALA A 88 16.39 -11.53 -10.19
C ALA A 88 14.87 -11.37 -10.11
N GLY A 89 14.33 -10.29 -10.65
CA GLY A 89 12.89 -10.00 -10.71
C GLY A 89 12.36 -9.82 -12.13
N LYS A 90 12.91 -10.53 -13.10
CA LYS A 90 12.55 -10.38 -14.55
C LYS A 90 11.09 -10.71 -14.81
N THR A 91 10.55 -11.74 -14.14
CA THR A 91 9.15 -12.11 -14.30
C THR A 91 8.22 -11.04 -13.72
N PHE A 92 8.52 -10.53 -12.53
CA PHE A 92 7.80 -9.38 -11.97
C PHE A 92 7.82 -8.18 -12.92
N VAL A 93 9.01 -7.82 -13.45
CA VAL A 93 9.17 -6.69 -14.36
C VAL A 93 8.40 -6.91 -15.67
N LYS A 94 8.34 -8.14 -16.18
CA LYS A 94 7.53 -8.50 -17.36
C LYS A 94 6.05 -8.16 -17.18
N TYR A 95 5.48 -8.49 -16.02
CA TYR A 95 4.04 -8.32 -15.75
C TYR A 95 3.69 -6.96 -15.13
N PHE A 96 4.51 -6.48 -14.21
CA PHE A 96 4.22 -5.31 -13.36
C PHE A 96 5.31 -4.24 -13.37
N GLY A 97 6.26 -4.35 -14.30
CA GLY A 97 7.34 -3.38 -14.48
C GLY A 97 6.91 -2.13 -15.26
N PRO A 98 7.88 -1.23 -15.53
CA PRO A 98 7.62 0.10 -16.08
C PRO A 98 6.88 0.10 -17.43
N GLN A 99 7.05 -0.92 -18.28
CA GLN A 99 6.39 -0.99 -19.58
C GLN A 99 4.86 -0.99 -19.48
N ARG A 100 4.31 -1.60 -18.40
CA ARG A 100 2.87 -1.59 -18.15
C ARG A 100 2.32 -0.19 -17.93
N PHE A 101 3.09 0.65 -17.26
CA PHE A 101 2.63 1.95 -16.75
C PHE A 101 3.10 3.14 -17.60
N ALA A 102 4.06 2.98 -18.51
CA ALA A 102 4.69 4.05 -19.25
C ALA A 102 3.72 4.97 -20.03
N ARG A 103 2.54 4.45 -20.41
CA ARG A 103 1.51 5.22 -21.12
C ARG A 103 0.71 6.17 -20.23
N TYR A 104 0.78 6.04 -18.91
CA TYR A 104 -0.03 6.82 -17.98
C TYR A 104 0.72 8.05 -17.48
N SER A 105 0.08 9.21 -17.53
CA SER A 105 0.67 10.48 -17.08
C SER A 105 1.02 10.54 -15.59
N TRP A 106 0.43 9.68 -14.77
CA TRP A 106 0.75 9.56 -13.35
C TRP A 106 1.98 8.67 -13.07
N PHE A 107 2.49 7.92 -14.05
CA PHE A 107 3.71 7.14 -13.88
C PHE A 107 4.93 8.05 -13.98
N GLY A 108 5.68 8.18 -12.90
CA GLY A 108 6.83 9.08 -12.82
C GLY A 108 8.13 8.46 -13.34
N GLY A 109 8.28 7.12 -13.20
CA GLY A 109 9.47 6.40 -13.65
C GLY A 109 9.81 5.21 -12.79
N ALA A 110 10.94 4.55 -13.14
CA ALA A 110 11.45 3.37 -12.46
C ALA A 110 12.99 3.37 -12.39
N SER A 111 13.54 2.57 -11.48
CA SER A 111 14.98 2.26 -11.44
C SER A 111 15.42 1.43 -12.66
N THR A 112 16.72 1.38 -12.93
CA THR A 112 17.28 0.68 -14.09
C THR A 112 16.94 -0.82 -14.15
N ASN A 113 16.78 -1.47 -12.97
CA ASN A 113 16.35 -2.86 -12.90
C ASN A 113 14.83 -3.05 -13.00
N GLY A 114 14.04 -1.96 -13.07
CA GLY A 114 12.59 -1.98 -13.22
C GLY A 114 11.78 -2.42 -12.00
N MET A 115 12.44 -2.73 -10.88
CA MET A 115 11.76 -3.26 -9.67
C MET A 115 11.41 -2.19 -8.64
N ASN A 116 11.92 -0.97 -8.82
CA ASN A 116 11.51 0.18 -8.04
C ASN A 116 10.82 1.17 -8.96
N SER A 117 9.73 1.76 -8.54
CA SER A 117 8.97 2.72 -9.33
C SER A 117 8.36 3.83 -8.47
N TYR A 118 7.98 4.93 -9.12
CA TYR A 118 7.21 5.97 -8.43
C TYR A 118 6.08 6.51 -9.29
N GLN A 119 5.03 6.96 -8.64
CA GLN A 119 3.84 7.55 -9.25
C GLN A 119 3.60 8.93 -8.65
N LEU A 120 3.08 9.82 -9.49
CA LEU A 120 2.78 11.21 -9.15
C LEU A 120 1.29 11.45 -9.34
N LEU A 121 0.61 11.87 -8.29
CA LEU A 121 -0.81 12.18 -8.35
C LEU A 121 -1.16 13.39 -7.49
N ALA A 122 -2.30 14.02 -7.79
CA ALA A 122 -2.88 15.07 -6.96
C ALA A 122 -4.26 14.60 -6.49
N ALA A 123 -4.50 14.66 -5.19
CA ALA A 123 -5.77 14.24 -4.60
C ALA A 123 -6.03 15.01 -3.29
N GLY A 124 -7.29 15.38 -3.04
CA GLY A 124 -7.67 16.08 -1.81
C GLY A 124 -6.90 17.40 -1.58
N GLY A 125 -6.48 18.06 -2.65
CA GLY A 125 -5.68 19.28 -2.58
C GLY A 125 -4.20 19.07 -2.29
N ILE A 126 -3.70 17.83 -2.27
CA ILE A 126 -2.30 17.48 -1.97
C ILE A 126 -1.68 16.84 -3.20
N ASP A 127 -0.44 17.25 -3.49
CA ASP A 127 0.42 16.56 -4.46
C ASP A 127 1.18 15.43 -3.78
N PHE A 128 0.93 14.19 -4.22
CA PHE A 128 1.57 12.98 -3.71
C PHE A 128 2.64 12.44 -4.63
N LEU A 129 3.61 11.74 -4.03
CA LEU A 129 4.58 10.86 -4.65
C LEU A 129 4.48 9.51 -3.95
N ILE A 130 4.18 8.44 -4.70
CA ILE A 130 4.12 7.09 -4.15
C ILE A 130 5.35 6.33 -4.64
N LEU A 131 6.18 5.85 -3.74
CA LEU A 131 7.35 5.01 -4.02
C LEU A 131 7.00 3.54 -3.78
N HIS A 132 7.28 2.69 -4.76
CA HIS A 132 7.29 1.24 -4.60
C HIS A 132 8.73 0.77 -4.65
N LEU A 133 9.22 0.25 -3.55
CA LEU A 133 10.62 -0.18 -3.39
C LEU A 133 10.69 -1.71 -3.27
N GLN A 134 11.70 -2.30 -3.90
CA GLN A 134 11.91 -3.73 -3.86
C GLN A 134 12.19 -4.25 -2.45
N LEU A 135 12.03 -5.57 -2.28
CA LEU A 135 12.28 -6.30 -1.03
C LEU A 135 13.57 -5.85 -0.35
N ASP A 136 13.48 -5.60 0.98
CA ASP A 136 14.59 -5.23 1.87
C ASP A 136 15.41 -4.01 1.39
N VAL A 137 14.90 -3.24 0.48
CA VAL A 137 15.43 -1.98 -0.10
C VAL A 137 16.96 -1.91 -0.11
N PRO A 138 17.67 -2.50 -1.11
CA PRO A 138 19.13 -2.44 -1.19
C PRO A 138 19.67 -1.01 -1.29
N ASP A 139 20.95 -0.79 -0.96
CA ASP A 139 21.54 0.55 -0.92
C ASP A 139 21.40 1.33 -2.23
N PHE A 140 21.48 0.68 -3.37
CA PHE A 140 21.25 1.36 -4.66
C PHE A 140 19.81 1.84 -4.83
N ALA A 141 18.82 1.08 -4.30
CA ALA A 141 17.42 1.48 -4.32
C ALA A 141 17.15 2.63 -3.34
N ILE A 142 17.83 2.65 -2.18
CA ILE A 142 17.83 3.79 -1.25
C ILE A 142 18.39 5.05 -1.92
N ALA A 143 19.51 4.92 -2.63
CA ALA A 143 20.13 6.04 -3.34
C ALA A 143 19.19 6.59 -4.43
N TRP A 144 18.62 5.69 -5.26
CA TRP A 144 17.65 6.06 -6.29
C TRP A 144 16.39 6.72 -5.71
N ALA A 145 15.81 6.15 -4.65
CA ALA A 145 14.65 6.72 -3.99
C ALA A 145 14.93 8.12 -3.43
N SER A 146 16.13 8.32 -2.85
CA SER A 146 16.58 9.62 -2.34
C SER A 146 16.73 10.66 -3.47
N GLU A 147 17.18 10.26 -4.66
CA GLU A 147 17.24 11.15 -5.84
C GLU A 147 15.84 11.54 -6.30
N VAL A 148 14.91 10.58 -6.40
CA VAL A 148 13.51 10.83 -6.74
C VAL A 148 12.86 11.79 -5.73
N LEU A 149 13.05 11.57 -4.43
CA LEU A 149 12.52 12.44 -3.38
C LEU A 149 13.08 13.86 -3.49
N ARG A 150 14.39 14.01 -3.72
CA ARG A 150 15.04 15.32 -3.91
C ARG A 150 14.56 16.04 -5.17
N ALA A 151 14.25 15.31 -6.23
CA ALA A 151 13.68 15.87 -7.46
C ALA A 151 12.23 16.35 -7.28
N HIS A 152 11.53 15.87 -6.26
CA HIS A 152 10.12 16.20 -5.98
C HIS A 152 9.90 16.74 -4.56
N PRO A 153 10.59 17.81 -4.12
CA PRO A 153 10.62 18.24 -2.71
C PRO A 153 9.28 18.75 -2.18
N ASN A 154 8.36 19.11 -3.07
CA ASN A 154 7.05 19.71 -2.74
C ASN A 154 5.89 18.70 -2.80
N ARG A 155 6.18 17.39 -2.75
CA ARG A 155 5.18 16.34 -2.73
C ARG A 155 5.20 15.57 -1.42
N ALA A 156 4.03 15.25 -0.89
CA ALA A 156 3.91 14.30 0.21
C ALA A 156 4.26 12.90 -0.30
N ALA A 157 5.22 12.24 0.34
CA ALA A 157 5.69 10.94 -0.13
C ALA A 157 5.13 9.80 0.73
N ILE A 158 4.65 8.74 0.04
CA ILE A 158 4.25 7.47 0.64
C ILE A 158 5.22 6.41 0.13
N VAL A 159 5.80 5.64 1.04
CA VAL A 159 6.71 4.54 0.70
C VAL A 159 5.97 3.21 0.89
N THR A 160 5.98 2.38 -0.14
CA THR A 160 5.52 0.99 -0.09
C THR A 160 6.70 0.07 -0.35
N THR A 161 6.94 -0.88 0.55
CA THR A 161 7.91 -1.96 0.37
C THR A 161 7.34 -3.25 0.96
N HIS A 162 8.00 -4.39 0.72
CA HIS A 162 7.41 -5.66 1.18
C HIS A 162 7.76 -5.97 2.63
N SER A 163 9.04 -6.13 2.96
CA SER A 163 9.55 -6.51 4.28
C SER A 163 10.16 -5.29 4.99
N TYR A 164 9.47 -4.78 6.01
CA TYR A 164 9.91 -3.58 6.73
C TYR A 164 9.63 -3.66 8.23
N LEU A 165 8.37 -3.92 8.63
CA LEU A 165 7.98 -4.13 10.03
C LEU A 165 7.86 -5.61 10.36
N ASN A 166 8.13 -5.96 11.62
CA ASN A 166 7.87 -7.29 12.18
C ASN A 166 6.80 -7.26 13.29
N GLY A 167 6.76 -6.16 14.03
CA GLY A 167 5.79 -5.92 15.10
C GLY A 167 6.13 -6.67 16.39
N VAL A 168 6.15 -7.99 16.41
CA VAL A 168 6.23 -8.77 17.65
C VAL A 168 7.65 -9.18 18.04
N ASN A 169 8.50 -9.51 17.06
CA ASN A 169 9.83 -10.08 17.27
C ASN A 169 10.99 -9.20 16.76
N GLY A 170 10.69 -8.01 16.24
CA GLY A 170 11.69 -7.09 15.73
C GLY A 170 12.25 -6.19 16.81
N VAL A 171 13.50 -5.76 16.66
CA VAL A 171 14.05 -4.65 17.45
C VAL A 171 13.34 -3.38 17.02
N ASN A 172 12.72 -2.67 17.96
CA ASN A 172 11.93 -1.46 17.67
C ASN A 172 10.81 -1.66 16.63
N GLY A 173 10.24 -2.88 16.51
CA GLY A 173 9.18 -3.21 15.56
C GLY A 173 9.64 -3.47 14.13
N TYR A 174 10.93 -3.33 13.82
CA TYR A 174 11.47 -3.50 12.47
C TYR A 174 11.88 -4.93 12.16
N ASN A 175 11.79 -5.29 10.86
CA ASN A 175 12.19 -6.61 10.37
C ASN A 175 13.70 -6.72 10.13
N THR A 176 14.23 -7.93 10.30
CA THR A 176 15.54 -8.31 9.78
C THR A 176 15.43 -8.59 8.27
N PRO A 177 16.49 -8.38 7.47
CA PRO A 177 16.38 -8.59 6.04
C PRO A 177 16.15 -10.06 5.68
N VAL A 178 15.27 -10.30 4.73
CA VAL A 178 14.96 -11.62 4.15
C VAL A 178 16.05 -12.04 3.16
N SER A 179 16.62 -11.06 2.48
CA SER A 179 17.72 -11.23 1.53
C SER A 179 19.05 -10.76 2.13
N ARG A 180 20.12 -11.52 1.90
CA ARG A 180 21.48 -11.10 2.26
C ARG A 180 21.97 -9.85 1.53
N TYR A 181 21.24 -9.39 0.52
CA TYR A 181 21.58 -8.22 -0.31
C TYR A 181 20.84 -6.94 0.11
N GLY A 182 19.97 -7.04 1.10
CA GLY A 182 19.10 -5.94 1.50
C GLY A 182 19.41 -5.37 2.88
N ASN A 183 18.62 -4.40 3.25
CA ASN A 183 18.67 -3.71 4.54
C ASN A 183 17.57 -4.22 5.46
N SER A 184 17.79 -4.17 6.79
CA SER A 184 16.71 -4.31 7.76
C SER A 184 15.72 -3.14 7.65
N GLY A 185 14.52 -3.31 8.18
CA GLY A 185 13.57 -2.20 8.27
C GLY A 185 14.14 -1.00 9.03
N GLU A 186 14.91 -1.24 10.12
CA GLU A 186 15.58 -0.18 10.88
C GLU A 186 16.66 0.56 10.03
N ALA A 187 17.39 -0.17 9.18
CA ALA A 187 18.34 0.44 8.28
C ALA A 187 17.66 1.27 7.19
N VAL A 188 16.53 0.81 6.65
CA VAL A 188 15.71 1.59 5.71
C VAL A 188 15.14 2.83 6.39
N TRP A 189 14.65 2.72 7.62
CA TRP A 189 14.25 3.87 8.41
C TRP A 189 15.38 4.89 8.53
N THR A 190 16.55 4.44 8.96
CA THR A 190 17.70 5.31 9.23
C THR A 190 18.29 5.94 7.97
N LYS A 191 18.40 5.17 6.88
CA LYS A 191 19.07 5.60 5.64
C LYS A 191 18.15 6.38 4.69
N LEU A 192 16.82 6.16 4.77
CA LEU A 192 15.86 6.73 3.82
C LEU A 192 14.74 7.50 4.53
N ILE A 193 13.94 6.81 5.38
CA ILE A 193 12.65 7.36 5.81
C ILE A 193 12.82 8.60 6.69
N ARG A 194 13.63 8.50 7.76
CA ARG A 194 13.82 9.60 8.70
C ARG A 194 14.51 10.82 8.10
N CYS A 195 15.35 10.61 7.06
CA CYS A 195 16.16 11.67 6.42
C CYS A 195 15.37 12.53 5.42
N HIS A 196 14.20 12.06 4.97
CA HIS A 196 13.38 12.75 3.98
C HIS A 196 12.08 13.26 4.59
N PRO A 197 11.99 14.57 4.95
CA PRO A 197 10.88 15.12 5.71
C PRO A 197 9.53 15.09 4.98
N GLN A 198 9.51 14.86 3.67
CA GLN A 198 8.28 14.73 2.89
C GLN A 198 7.63 13.34 3.00
N ILE A 199 8.33 12.32 3.53
CA ILE A 199 7.74 11.00 3.74
C ILE A 199 6.77 11.09 4.93
N CYS A 200 5.49 10.79 4.66
CA CYS A 200 4.41 10.90 5.63
C CYS A 200 3.72 9.57 5.95
N LEU A 201 4.09 8.48 5.27
CA LEU A 201 3.51 7.15 5.48
C LEU A 201 4.41 6.07 4.91
N VAL A 202 4.53 4.94 5.62
CA VAL A 202 5.18 3.71 5.12
C VAL A 202 4.19 2.54 5.19
N LEU A 203 4.12 1.74 4.12
CA LEU A 203 3.24 0.57 4.00
C LEU A 203 4.07 -0.68 3.69
N CYS A 204 3.76 -1.81 4.36
CA CYS A 204 4.44 -3.08 4.13
C CYS A 204 3.55 -4.31 4.38
N GLY A 205 4.03 -5.47 3.96
CA GLY A 205 3.42 -6.79 4.12
C GLY A 205 4.34 -7.80 4.79
N HIS A 206 4.46 -9.02 4.24
CA HIS A 206 5.41 -10.09 4.57
C HIS A 206 5.16 -10.84 5.88
N HIS A 207 4.79 -10.15 6.97
CA HIS A 207 4.78 -10.76 8.30
C HIS A 207 3.43 -11.41 8.65
N GLN A 208 3.20 -12.56 8.06
CA GLN A 208 2.00 -13.40 8.22
C GLN A 208 1.71 -13.85 9.67
N LEU A 209 2.70 -13.87 10.58
CA LEU A 209 2.48 -14.19 11.99
C LEU A 209 1.98 -13.00 12.80
N THR A 210 2.39 -11.80 12.41
CA THR A 210 1.92 -10.55 13.02
C THR A 210 0.56 -10.14 12.48
N VAL A 211 0.25 -10.48 11.23
CA VAL A 211 -0.97 -10.22 10.47
C VAL A 211 -1.23 -8.73 10.25
N ALA A 212 -1.30 -7.95 11.31
CA ALA A 212 -1.56 -6.51 11.29
C ALA A 212 -0.83 -5.82 12.45
N TYR A 213 -0.10 -4.74 12.13
CA TYR A 213 0.64 -3.95 13.10
C TYR A 213 0.79 -2.52 12.59
N HIS A 214 0.91 -1.57 13.47
CA HIS A 214 1.32 -0.21 13.13
C HIS A 214 2.12 0.41 14.27
N GLN A 215 3.01 1.32 13.90
CA GLN A 215 3.75 2.18 14.82
C GLN A 215 3.85 3.58 14.25
N ILE A 216 4.27 4.53 15.08
CA ILE A 216 4.50 5.91 14.68
C ILE A 216 5.91 6.29 15.12
N SER A 217 6.77 6.57 14.15
CA SER A 217 8.13 7.05 14.39
C SER A 217 8.24 8.54 14.12
N THR A 218 9.28 9.18 14.66
CA THR A 218 9.51 10.62 14.44
C THR A 218 10.77 10.79 13.59
N ASN A 219 10.65 11.48 12.46
CA ASN A 219 11.75 11.75 11.54
C ASN A 219 12.65 12.90 12.02
N ASP A 220 13.75 13.14 11.31
CA ASP A 220 14.75 14.16 11.67
C ASP A 220 14.22 15.60 11.66
N ALA A 221 13.08 15.84 11.01
CA ALA A 221 12.37 17.12 11.02
C ALA A 221 11.30 17.23 12.13
N GLY A 222 11.24 16.26 13.05
CA GLY A 222 10.28 16.22 14.16
C GLY A 222 8.84 15.85 13.75
N ARG A 223 8.63 15.29 12.52
CA ARG A 223 7.30 14.88 12.05
C ARG A 223 7.05 13.41 12.33
N ARG A 224 5.80 13.11 12.66
CA ARG A 224 5.33 11.75 12.88
C ARG A 224 5.12 11.06 11.54
N VAL A 225 5.68 9.86 11.40
CA VAL A 225 5.54 9.00 10.23
C VAL A 225 4.86 7.71 10.68
N PRO A 226 3.59 7.50 10.34
CA PRO A 226 2.93 6.21 10.52
C PRO A 226 3.58 5.16 9.62
N GLU A 227 3.76 3.97 10.19
CA GLU A 227 4.32 2.80 9.54
C GLU A 227 3.32 1.66 9.73
N ILE A 228 2.78 1.09 8.66
CA ILE A 228 1.64 0.18 8.69
C ILE A 228 1.96 -1.12 7.98
N LEU A 229 1.79 -2.22 8.70
CA LEU A 229 1.92 -3.59 8.20
C LEU A 229 0.53 -4.24 8.07
N ALA A 230 0.28 -4.93 6.96
CA ALA A 230 -0.85 -5.83 6.80
C ALA A 230 -0.48 -7.02 5.92
N ASP A 231 -0.70 -8.23 6.45
CA ASP A 231 -0.52 -9.50 5.75
C ASP A 231 -1.53 -10.54 6.29
N TYR A 232 -2.57 -10.82 5.53
CA TYR A 232 -3.65 -11.72 5.94
C TYR A 232 -3.52 -13.13 5.35
N GLN A 233 -2.45 -13.41 4.62
CA GLN A 233 -2.29 -14.62 3.80
C GLN A 233 -2.43 -15.94 4.56
N LYS A 234 -2.16 -16.00 5.87
CA LYS A 234 -2.38 -17.20 6.70
C LYS A 234 -3.81 -17.41 7.17
N GLY A 235 -4.67 -16.43 6.96
CA GLY A 235 -6.09 -16.54 7.26
C GLY A 235 -6.79 -17.57 6.40
N ARG A 236 -8.06 -17.81 6.69
CA ARG A 236 -8.90 -18.71 5.91
C ARG A 236 -8.88 -18.30 4.43
N ASN A 237 -8.84 -19.26 3.52
CA ASN A 237 -8.79 -19.06 2.07
C ASN A 237 -7.66 -18.12 1.61
N GLY A 238 -6.54 -18.10 2.30
CA GLY A 238 -5.43 -17.19 1.99
C GLY A 238 -5.68 -15.73 2.40
N GLY A 239 -6.65 -15.47 3.31
CA GLY A 239 -6.95 -14.13 3.83
C GLY A 239 -8.30 -13.57 3.39
N ASP A 240 -9.27 -14.40 2.95
CA ASP A 240 -10.68 -14.03 2.70
C ASP A 240 -10.88 -12.67 1.98
N ALA A 241 -9.97 -12.30 1.08
CA ALA A 241 -9.96 -11.04 0.34
C ALA A 241 -9.87 -9.75 1.20
N TRP A 242 -9.28 -9.80 2.41
CA TRP A 242 -9.06 -8.61 3.21
C TRP A 242 -8.18 -7.60 2.47
N LEU A 243 -8.56 -6.32 2.51
CA LEU A 243 -7.81 -5.16 2.02
C LEU A 243 -7.91 -4.01 3.01
N ARG A 244 -6.99 -3.03 2.92
CA ARG A 244 -7.05 -1.84 3.75
C ARG A 244 -7.52 -0.62 2.97
N LEU A 245 -8.44 0.12 3.57
CA LEU A 245 -8.90 1.44 3.15
C LEU A 245 -8.16 2.48 3.99
N LEU A 246 -7.44 3.38 3.33
CA LEU A 246 -6.77 4.52 3.97
C LEU A 246 -7.48 5.80 3.51
N ARG A 247 -8.21 6.44 4.42
CA ARG A 247 -8.90 7.69 4.17
C ARG A 247 -8.09 8.85 4.74
N PHE A 248 -7.63 9.70 3.85
CA PHE A 248 -6.84 10.88 4.21
C PHE A 248 -7.78 12.04 4.54
N HIS A 249 -7.59 12.65 5.70
CA HIS A 249 -8.30 13.84 6.18
C HIS A 249 -7.31 15.00 6.37
N PRO A 250 -6.91 15.69 5.29
CA PRO A 250 -5.86 16.71 5.36
C PRO A 250 -6.16 17.90 6.25
N ALA A 251 -7.46 18.26 6.38
CA ALA A 251 -7.89 19.34 7.25
C ALA A 251 -7.73 18.98 8.74
N GLU A 252 -7.88 17.71 9.06
CA GLU A 252 -7.78 17.18 10.43
C GLU A 252 -6.36 16.68 10.76
N GLY A 253 -5.49 16.56 9.75
CA GLY A 253 -4.14 16.03 9.91
C GLY A 253 -4.12 14.55 10.30
N THR A 254 -5.05 13.75 9.74
CA THR A 254 -5.20 12.33 10.09
C THR A 254 -5.40 11.43 8.87
N ILE A 255 -5.10 10.15 9.06
CA ILE A 255 -5.44 9.04 8.16
C ILE A 255 -6.27 8.03 8.95
N GLU A 256 -7.51 7.79 8.53
CA GLU A 256 -8.33 6.70 9.03
C GLU A 256 -7.99 5.42 8.28
N VAL A 257 -7.76 4.34 9.00
CA VAL A 257 -7.45 3.01 8.46
C VAL A 257 -8.56 2.03 8.84
N GLN A 258 -9.09 1.34 7.83
CA GLN A 258 -10.11 0.31 7.99
C GLN A 258 -9.70 -0.94 7.19
N THR A 259 -10.01 -2.12 7.72
CA THR A 259 -9.80 -3.40 7.03
C THR A 259 -11.17 -3.96 6.60
N TYR A 260 -11.33 -4.17 5.31
CA TYR A 260 -12.58 -4.62 4.69
C TYR A 260 -12.35 -5.85 3.81
N SER A 261 -13.29 -6.79 3.81
CA SER A 261 -13.33 -7.92 2.88
C SER A 261 -14.49 -7.78 1.92
N PRO A 262 -14.26 -7.61 0.62
CA PRO A 262 -15.31 -7.68 -0.41
C PRO A 262 -16.02 -9.04 -0.47
N ALA A 263 -15.29 -10.13 -0.22
CA ALA A 263 -15.84 -11.48 -0.25
C ALA A 263 -16.80 -11.74 0.92
N LEU A 264 -16.44 -11.29 2.12
CA LEU A 264 -17.25 -11.45 3.33
C LEU A 264 -18.25 -10.30 3.51
N LYS A 265 -18.08 -9.19 2.80
CA LYS A 265 -18.84 -7.93 2.98
C LYS A 265 -18.81 -7.43 4.43
N ALA A 266 -17.65 -7.55 5.08
CA ALA A 266 -17.46 -7.27 6.49
C ALA A 266 -16.21 -6.45 6.76
N PHE A 267 -16.18 -5.76 7.90
CA PHE A 267 -15.01 -5.07 8.44
C PHE A 267 -14.40 -5.85 9.61
N GLN A 268 -13.08 -5.76 9.77
CA GLN A 268 -12.41 -6.09 11.02
C GLN A 268 -12.33 -4.81 11.86
N THR A 269 -12.84 -4.86 13.10
CA THR A 269 -13.04 -3.67 13.94
C THR A 269 -12.15 -3.63 15.19
N ASP A 270 -11.24 -4.61 15.32
CA ASP A 270 -10.24 -4.56 16.39
C ASP A 270 -9.20 -3.45 16.17
N SER A 271 -8.46 -3.09 17.22
CA SER A 271 -7.51 -1.96 17.21
C SER A 271 -6.31 -2.11 16.26
N LYS A 272 -6.05 -3.30 15.72
CA LYS A 272 -5.01 -3.53 14.71
C LYS A 272 -5.52 -3.30 13.29
N ASN A 273 -6.84 -3.35 13.11
CA ASN A 273 -7.49 -3.34 11.81
C ASN A 273 -8.38 -2.10 11.57
N GLN A 274 -8.76 -1.40 12.64
CA GLN A 274 -9.48 -0.13 12.56
C GLN A 274 -8.87 0.88 13.54
N PHE A 275 -8.24 1.91 13.01
CA PHE A 275 -7.53 2.92 13.81
C PHE A 275 -7.34 4.22 13.03
N VAL A 276 -6.88 5.26 13.73
CA VAL A 276 -6.52 6.56 13.15
C VAL A 276 -5.06 6.86 13.46
N VAL A 277 -4.32 7.36 12.46
CA VAL A 277 -2.92 7.78 12.61
C VAL A 277 -2.73 9.22 12.13
N PRO A 278 -1.65 9.92 12.56
CA PRO A 278 -1.39 11.28 12.11
C PRO A 278 -1.05 11.35 10.61
N LEU A 279 -1.35 12.49 9.99
CA LEU A 279 -0.89 12.92 8.67
C LEU A 279 -0.11 14.22 8.82
N ASP A 280 1.19 14.12 9.12
CA ASP A 280 2.07 15.27 9.28
C ASP A 280 2.67 15.67 7.93
N LEU A 281 2.11 16.65 7.27
CA LEU A 281 2.58 17.14 5.99
C LEU A 281 3.61 18.26 6.14
N PRO A 282 4.71 18.24 5.34
CA PRO A 282 5.65 19.35 5.31
C PRO A 282 4.97 20.66 4.81
N PRO A 283 5.39 21.83 5.29
CA PRO A 283 4.76 23.10 4.90
C PRO A 283 4.98 23.45 3.43
N ASN A 284 6.01 22.90 2.79
CA ASN A 284 6.32 23.08 1.38
C ASN A 284 5.57 22.13 0.43
N VAL A 285 4.79 21.17 0.96
CA VAL A 285 3.93 20.33 0.13
C VAL A 285 2.90 21.21 -0.58
N ARG A 286 2.87 21.12 -1.90
CA ARG A 286 1.92 21.87 -2.71
C ARG A 286 0.51 21.46 -2.35
N ARG A 287 -0.29 22.44 -2.01
CA ARG A 287 -1.74 22.32 -1.94
C ARG A 287 -2.27 22.81 -3.28
N SER A 288 -2.69 21.90 -4.15
CA SER A 288 -3.35 22.27 -5.39
C SER A 288 -4.58 23.13 -5.01
N LYS A 289 -4.72 24.30 -5.64
CA LYS A 289 -5.97 25.07 -5.50
C LYS A 289 -7.08 24.14 -5.97
N SER A 290 -8.04 23.81 -5.10
CA SER A 290 -9.24 23.13 -5.52
C SER A 290 -9.82 23.95 -6.66
N SER A 291 -9.90 23.37 -7.87
CA SER A 291 -10.77 23.90 -8.89
C SER A 291 -12.16 23.87 -8.26
N SER A 292 -12.68 25.04 -7.90
CA SER A 292 -14.05 25.19 -7.46
C SER A 292 -14.94 24.80 -8.65
N ALA A 293 -15.24 23.50 -8.75
CA ALA A 293 -16.39 23.08 -9.50
C ALA A 293 -17.59 23.67 -8.74
N SER A 294 -18.26 24.62 -9.36
CA SER A 294 -19.51 25.18 -8.88
C SER A 294 -20.51 24.03 -8.71
N THR A 295 -20.61 23.50 -7.50
CA THR A 295 -21.69 22.61 -7.12
C THR A 295 -22.91 23.47 -6.86
N SER A 296 -23.85 23.44 -7.83
CA SER A 296 -25.25 23.75 -7.56
C SER A 296 -25.70 22.91 -6.34
N ALA A 297 -26.28 23.63 -5.37
CA ALA A 297 -26.77 23.06 -4.13
C ALA A 297 -27.78 21.94 -4.37
N HIS A 298 -27.39 20.72 -4.00
CA HIS A 298 -28.35 19.67 -3.63
C HIS A 298 -27.95 19.17 -2.25
N GLY A 299 -28.84 19.37 -1.28
CA GLY A 299 -28.68 19.10 0.13
C GLY A 299 -28.30 17.63 0.40
N GLY A 300 -27.05 17.42 0.78
CA GLY A 300 -26.56 16.16 1.30
C GLY A 300 -26.83 16.05 2.80
N ARG A 301 -27.67 15.10 3.19
CA ARG A 301 -27.98 14.78 4.59
C ARG A 301 -26.73 14.21 5.27
N LEU A 302 -26.33 14.82 6.37
CA LEU A 302 -25.43 14.24 7.36
C LEU A 302 -26.04 12.93 7.89
N TRP A 303 -25.35 11.81 7.68
CA TRP A 303 -25.68 10.54 8.33
C TRP A 303 -24.98 10.50 9.68
N ALA A 304 -25.73 10.81 10.73
CA ALA A 304 -25.35 10.50 12.09
C ALA A 304 -25.63 9.02 12.34
N TRP A 305 -24.62 8.25 12.71
CA TRP A 305 -24.77 6.87 13.17
C TRP A 305 -25.19 6.89 14.63
N THR A 306 -26.47 6.65 14.89
CA THR A 306 -26.95 6.33 16.23
C THR A 306 -26.81 4.83 16.45
N ASN A 307 -26.09 4.45 17.50
CA ASN A 307 -26.09 3.09 18.06
C ASN A 307 -27.52 2.74 18.45
N ARG A 308 -28.13 1.77 17.79
CA ARG A 308 -29.33 1.08 18.33
C ARG A 308 -28.92 -0.27 18.88
N THR A 309 -28.80 -0.33 20.18
CA THR A 309 -28.93 -1.56 20.95
C THR A 309 -30.43 -1.80 21.13
N ASP A 310 -31.05 -2.63 20.32
CA ASP A 310 -32.38 -3.17 20.62
C ASP A 310 -32.23 -4.62 21.10
N VAL A 311 -32.30 -4.76 22.43
CA VAL A 311 -32.55 -6.03 23.10
C VAL A 311 -34.06 -6.29 23.02
N ALA A 312 -34.49 -7.15 22.14
CA ALA A 312 -35.86 -7.64 22.13
C ALA A 312 -36.02 -8.78 23.15
N LYS A 313 -36.70 -8.49 24.25
CA LYS A 313 -37.33 -9.48 25.11
C LYS A 313 -38.55 -10.03 24.36
N ALA A 314 -38.58 -11.32 24.09
CA ALA A 314 -39.80 -12.03 23.74
C ALA A 314 -40.21 -12.89 24.95
N HIS A 315 -41.35 -12.55 25.53
CA HIS A 315 -42.11 -13.39 26.45
C HIS A 315 -43.11 -14.22 25.67
N ARG A 316 -43.22 -15.48 26.09
CA ARG A 316 -44.24 -16.55 25.97
C ARG A 316 -44.01 -17.57 24.88
#